data_8fa0f01f2bce7e13a3c1362eaf3951d5
#
_entry.id   8fa0f01f2bce7e13a3c1362eaf3951d5
#
_cell.length_a   1.000
_cell.length_b   1.000
_cell.length_c   1.000
_cell.angle_alpha   90.00
_cell.angle_beta   90.00
_cell.angle_gamma   90.00
#
_symmetry.space_group_name_H-M   'P 1'
#
loop_
_entity.id
_entity.type
_entity.pdbx_description
1 polymer ?
#
loop_
_entity_poly.entity_id
_entity_poly.type
_entity_poly.pdbx_seq_one_letter_code
_entity_poly.pdbx_strand_id
1 'polypeptide(L)'
;ELSKLYDVKEEILSPHHFGIAQHRSRFYIVGRLKEKGGLCDFKFPEKEEKEDISIHDIIIPDDDDFMTFKETTKNHLMIWQEFLDNLKPEEVPRFPIWAMEFGADYPFEGKAPIKLSSKDLKNKKGAFGTLIQGNSFDDMLKCLPTYAQDGLKSSQTEFPVWKKYYIRANREFYAKHKEWLDNWIPKIKEFENSHQKFEWNCGDKGPLTINDKIVQFRPSGIRVKQPTYSPALVLTTTQIPIFPWLGRYMTRKEAAKLQCMEDLKELPPTVAKAFRALGNAVNVGVVKRIAFNLIRDYE
;
A
#
# COMPACT_ATOMS: atom_id res chain seq x y z
N GLU A 1 22.86 23.55 9.68
CA GLU A 1 23.70 23.61 10.91
C GLU A 1 24.84 22.58 10.88
N LEU A 2 24.57 21.33 10.46
CA LEU A 2 25.61 20.29 10.35
C LEU A 2 26.78 20.72 9.47
N SER A 3 26.53 21.33 8.33
CA SER A 3 27.57 21.72 7.35
C SER A 3 28.59 22.76 7.89
N LYS A 4 28.36 23.36 9.04
CA LYS A 4 29.33 24.24 9.68
C LYS A 4 30.51 23.47 10.21
N LEU A 5 30.26 22.34 10.86
CA LEU A 5 31.29 21.52 11.53
C LEU A 5 31.65 20.25 10.73
N TYR A 6 30.72 19.74 9.96
CA TYR A 6 30.87 18.49 9.23
C TYR A 6 30.96 18.73 7.72
N ASP A 7 31.73 17.91 7.05
CA ASP A 7 31.58 17.66 5.63
C ASP A 7 30.48 16.60 5.49
N VAL A 8 29.42 16.87 4.69
CA VAL A 8 28.19 16.10 4.68
C VAL A 8 27.82 15.74 3.25
N LYS A 9 27.48 14.47 3.03
CA LYS A 9 26.85 13.97 1.80
C LYS A 9 25.53 13.29 2.11
N GLU A 10 24.62 13.32 1.16
CA GLU A 10 23.26 12.78 1.33
C GLU A 10 22.81 11.99 0.09
N GLU A 11 21.99 10.94 0.30
CA GLU A 11 21.46 10.12 -0.77
C GLU A 11 20.14 9.45 -0.33
N ILE A 12 19.25 9.20 -1.29
CA ILE A 12 18.04 8.38 -1.08
C ILE A 12 18.34 6.98 -1.60
N LEU A 13 18.35 6.02 -0.68
CA LEU A 13 18.59 4.62 -0.98
C LEU A 13 17.44 3.75 -0.51
N SER A 14 17.26 2.64 -1.21
CA SER A 14 16.26 1.61 -0.87
C SER A 14 16.90 0.22 -0.98
N PRO A 15 16.51 -0.75 -0.12
CA PRO A 15 17.07 -2.10 -0.13
C PRO A 15 17.04 -2.77 -1.51
N HIS A 16 16.00 -2.56 -2.30
CA HIS A 16 15.91 -3.15 -3.64
C HIS A 16 17.00 -2.67 -4.60
N HIS A 17 17.61 -1.48 -4.39
CA HIS A 17 18.78 -1.06 -5.15
C HIS A 17 20.00 -1.97 -4.94
N PHE A 18 19.93 -2.88 -3.97
CA PHE A 18 21.04 -3.78 -3.59
C PHE A 18 20.61 -5.26 -3.62
N GLY A 19 19.56 -5.58 -4.38
CA GLY A 19 19.06 -6.94 -4.54
C GLY A 19 18.31 -7.49 -3.33
N ILE A 20 17.90 -6.65 -2.38
CA ILE A 20 17.12 -7.07 -1.21
C ILE A 20 15.63 -6.92 -1.53
N ALA A 21 14.83 -7.94 -1.25
CA ALA A 21 13.41 -8.00 -1.64
C ALA A 21 12.49 -7.02 -0.86
N GLN A 22 12.93 -5.77 -0.67
CA GLN A 22 12.19 -4.73 0.04
C GLN A 22 12.24 -3.38 -0.68
N HIS A 23 11.07 -2.80 -0.94
CA HIS A 23 10.97 -1.40 -1.37
C HIS A 23 10.75 -0.50 -0.15
N ARG A 24 11.82 0.20 0.28
CA ARG A 24 11.83 1.06 1.47
C ARG A 24 12.83 2.21 1.29
N SER A 25 12.47 3.21 0.50
CA SER A 25 13.31 4.40 0.32
C SER A 25 13.49 5.16 1.64
N ARG A 26 14.75 5.49 1.97
CA ARG A 26 15.12 6.30 3.12
C ARG A 26 16.17 7.30 2.71
N PHE A 27 16.14 8.43 3.38
CA PHE A 27 17.14 9.48 3.26
C PHE A 27 18.28 9.17 4.22
N TYR A 28 19.48 9.06 3.69
CA TYR A 28 20.71 8.81 4.44
C TYR A 28 21.58 10.04 4.40
N ILE A 29 22.14 10.42 5.55
CA ILE A 29 23.11 11.49 5.69
C ILE A 29 24.37 10.87 6.28
N VAL A 30 25.50 11.08 5.63
CA VAL A 30 26.83 10.72 6.12
C VAL A 30 27.61 12.00 6.35
N GLY A 31 28.27 12.10 7.50
CA GLY A 31 29.03 13.29 7.84
C GLY A 31 30.30 12.96 8.64
N ARG A 32 31.38 13.67 8.38
CA ARG A 32 32.63 13.63 9.15
C ARG A 32 33.07 15.03 9.51
N LEU A 33 33.64 15.20 10.70
CA LEU A 33 34.18 16.47 11.15
C LEU A 33 35.24 17.01 10.18
N LYS A 34 35.10 18.25 9.77
CA LYS A 34 36.04 18.92 8.87
C LYS A 34 37.46 18.96 9.44
N GLU A 35 37.60 19.21 10.74
CA GLU A 35 38.87 19.18 11.46
C GLU A 35 39.54 17.80 11.48
N LYS A 36 38.80 16.73 11.20
CA LYS A 36 39.30 15.36 11.04
C LYS A 36 39.47 14.95 9.58
N GLY A 37 39.59 15.93 8.67
CA GLY A 37 39.83 15.70 7.24
C GLY A 37 38.57 15.57 6.36
N GLY A 38 37.38 15.74 6.93
CA GLY A 38 36.14 15.67 6.15
C GLY A 38 35.85 14.28 5.54
N LEU A 39 34.96 14.22 4.53
CA LEU A 39 34.53 12.97 3.88
C LEU A 39 35.48 12.48 2.76
N CYS A 40 36.55 13.23 2.44
CA CYS A 40 37.50 12.86 1.38
C CYS A 40 36.80 12.41 0.09
N ASP A 41 37.14 11.20 -0.41
CA ASP A 41 36.58 10.60 -1.62
C ASP A 41 35.33 9.73 -1.36
N PHE A 42 34.75 9.78 -0.17
CA PHE A 42 33.56 8.98 0.15
C PHE A 42 32.49 9.10 -0.94
N LYS A 43 32.03 7.96 -1.41
CA LYS A 43 30.86 7.83 -2.31
C LYS A 43 29.84 6.88 -1.71
N PHE A 44 28.56 7.22 -1.84
CA PHE A 44 27.51 6.25 -1.52
C PHE A 44 27.66 4.99 -2.39
N PRO A 45 27.20 3.82 -1.89
CA PRO A 45 27.26 2.61 -2.70
C PRO A 45 26.44 2.77 -3.99
N GLU A 46 27.01 2.27 -5.08
CA GLU A 46 26.33 2.29 -6.38
C GLU A 46 25.07 1.43 -6.33
N LYS A 47 24.02 1.92 -6.98
CA LYS A 47 22.74 1.20 -7.10
C LYS A 47 22.90 0.08 -8.14
N GLU A 48 22.65 -1.14 -7.74
CA GLU A 48 22.63 -2.29 -8.61
C GLU A 48 21.21 -2.48 -9.12
N GLU A 49 21.00 -2.42 -10.44
CA GLU A 49 19.72 -2.84 -11.04
C GLU A 49 19.71 -4.37 -11.18
N LYS A 50 19.22 -5.05 -10.16
CA LYS A 50 18.99 -6.51 -10.22
C LYS A 50 17.60 -6.78 -10.76
N GLU A 51 17.52 -7.46 -11.88
CA GLU A 51 16.25 -7.84 -12.52
C GLU A 51 15.52 -8.96 -11.75
N ASP A 52 16.25 -9.81 -11.03
CA ASP A 52 15.76 -11.06 -10.43
C ASP A 52 15.51 -10.97 -8.91
N ILE A 53 15.02 -9.82 -8.43
CA ILE A 53 14.65 -9.72 -7.01
C ILE A 53 13.34 -10.46 -6.77
N SER A 54 13.35 -11.43 -5.83
CA SER A 54 12.20 -12.23 -5.49
C SER A 54 11.89 -12.22 -3.99
N ILE A 55 10.61 -12.09 -3.65
CA ILE A 55 10.15 -12.26 -2.27
C ILE A 55 10.36 -13.68 -1.78
N HIS A 56 10.45 -14.66 -2.70
CA HIS A 56 10.69 -16.05 -2.34
C HIS A 56 12.04 -16.25 -1.66
N ASP A 57 13.02 -15.37 -1.87
CA ASP A 57 14.34 -15.42 -1.23
C ASP A 57 14.28 -15.24 0.29
N ILE A 58 13.24 -14.60 0.80
CA ILE A 58 13.06 -14.42 2.25
C ILE A 58 12.16 -15.48 2.87
N ILE A 59 11.41 -16.23 2.08
CA ILE A 59 10.48 -17.26 2.60
C ILE A 59 11.25 -18.33 3.38
N ILE A 60 10.68 -18.70 4.51
CA ILE A 60 11.14 -19.79 5.36
C ILE A 60 10.04 -20.85 5.40
N PRO A 61 10.15 -21.92 4.59
CA PRO A 61 9.04 -22.88 4.40
C PRO A 61 8.57 -23.55 5.70
N ASP A 62 9.52 -23.93 6.55
CA ASP A 62 9.27 -24.68 7.79
C ASP A 62 9.26 -23.78 9.04
N ASP A 63 8.97 -22.48 8.88
CA ASP A 63 8.84 -21.59 10.03
C ASP A 63 7.56 -21.91 10.79
N ASP A 64 7.69 -22.32 12.04
CA ASP A 64 6.60 -22.63 12.96
C ASP A 64 5.88 -21.39 13.53
N ASP A 65 6.46 -20.20 13.35
CA ASP A 65 5.95 -18.93 13.86
C ASP A 65 5.00 -18.24 12.85
N PHE A 66 4.15 -18.98 12.19
CA PHE A 66 3.23 -18.41 11.22
C PHE A 66 1.80 -18.19 11.75
N MET A 67 1.13 -17.22 11.17
CA MET A 67 -0.30 -16.96 11.37
C MET A 67 -1.04 -17.23 10.06
N THR A 68 -2.01 -18.15 10.10
CA THR A 68 -2.97 -18.30 9.00
C THR A 68 -3.93 -17.10 8.96
N PHE A 69 -4.42 -16.74 7.79
CA PHE A 69 -5.43 -15.72 7.72
C PHE A 69 -6.84 -16.28 7.99
N LYS A 70 -7.69 -15.42 8.53
CA LYS A 70 -9.06 -15.74 8.92
C LYS A 70 -9.94 -16.03 7.69
N GLU A 71 -11.03 -16.75 7.90
CA GLU A 71 -12.04 -16.99 6.84
C GLU A 71 -12.56 -15.69 6.22
N THR A 72 -12.72 -14.62 7.01
CA THR A 72 -13.09 -13.31 6.47
C THR A 72 -12.06 -12.79 5.47
N THR A 73 -10.75 -12.98 5.72
CA THR A 73 -9.68 -12.59 4.80
C THR A 73 -9.73 -13.45 3.53
N LYS A 74 -9.96 -14.76 3.65
CA LYS A 74 -10.14 -15.65 2.49
C LYS A 74 -11.31 -15.20 1.63
N ASN A 75 -12.45 -14.90 2.25
CA ASN A 75 -13.63 -14.40 1.54
C ASN A 75 -13.33 -13.09 0.79
N HIS A 76 -12.60 -12.15 1.41
CA HIS A 76 -12.18 -10.92 0.73
C HIS A 76 -11.33 -11.22 -0.51
N LEU A 77 -10.35 -12.12 -0.39
CA LEU A 77 -9.49 -12.51 -1.52
C LEU A 77 -10.29 -13.18 -2.64
N MET A 78 -11.24 -14.07 -2.29
CA MET A 78 -12.09 -14.76 -3.26
C MET A 78 -12.97 -13.79 -4.04
N ILE A 79 -13.63 -12.83 -3.38
CA ILE A 79 -14.50 -11.87 -4.03
C ILE A 79 -13.71 -10.90 -4.91
N TRP A 80 -12.51 -10.48 -4.51
CA TRP A 80 -11.64 -9.68 -5.37
C TRP A 80 -11.01 -10.51 -6.50
N GLN A 81 -10.79 -11.82 -6.31
CA GLN A 81 -10.40 -12.69 -7.41
C GLN A 81 -11.52 -12.81 -8.45
N GLU A 82 -12.77 -13.00 -8.01
CA GLU A 82 -13.93 -13.00 -8.90
C GLU A 82 -14.04 -11.69 -9.71
N PHE A 83 -13.70 -10.55 -9.11
CA PHE A 83 -13.62 -9.27 -9.84
C PHE A 83 -12.58 -9.33 -10.96
N LEU A 84 -11.41 -9.88 -10.68
CA LEU A 84 -10.33 -10.02 -11.67
C LEU A 84 -10.66 -11.04 -12.76
N ASP A 85 -11.35 -12.13 -12.42
CA ASP A 85 -11.74 -13.19 -13.35
C ASP A 85 -12.72 -12.71 -14.45
N ASN A 86 -13.41 -11.59 -14.20
CA ASN A 86 -14.29 -10.95 -15.18
C ASN A 86 -13.56 -9.96 -16.11
N LEU A 87 -12.26 -9.80 -15.96
CA LEU A 87 -11.46 -8.84 -16.72
C LEU A 87 -10.40 -9.53 -17.58
N LYS A 88 -10.09 -8.90 -18.70
CA LYS A 88 -8.87 -9.21 -19.44
C LYS A 88 -7.71 -8.40 -18.85
N PRO A 89 -6.44 -8.83 -19.02
CA PRO A 89 -5.28 -8.12 -18.49
C PRO A 89 -5.24 -6.63 -18.86
N GLU A 90 -5.57 -6.29 -20.10
CA GLU A 90 -5.60 -4.92 -20.62
C GLU A 90 -6.75 -4.06 -20.07
N GLU A 91 -7.76 -4.68 -19.45
CA GLU A 91 -8.92 -3.99 -18.86
C GLU A 91 -8.72 -3.66 -17.38
N VAL A 92 -7.68 -4.23 -16.75
CA VAL A 92 -7.42 -3.98 -15.32
C VAL A 92 -7.10 -2.50 -15.10
N PRO A 93 -7.86 -1.84 -14.20
CA PRO A 93 -7.65 -0.43 -13.94
C PRO A 93 -6.25 -0.12 -13.39
N ARG A 94 -5.60 0.89 -13.94
CA ARG A 94 -4.33 1.44 -13.44
C ARG A 94 -4.51 2.47 -12.32
N PHE A 95 -5.73 2.64 -11.87
CA PHE A 95 -6.12 3.51 -10.75
C PHE A 95 -6.76 2.65 -9.63
N PRO A 96 -6.78 3.13 -8.39
CA PRO A 96 -7.43 2.41 -7.30
C PRO A 96 -8.92 2.22 -7.57
N ILE A 97 -9.38 0.99 -7.48
CA ILE A 97 -10.81 0.67 -7.54
C ILE A 97 -11.46 1.11 -6.24
N TRP A 98 -12.52 1.89 -6.36
CA TRP A 98 -13.40 2.32 -5.30
C TRP A 98 -14.79 1.80 -5.57
N ALA A 99 -15.08 0.57 -5.16
CA ALA A 99 -16.33 -0.12 -5.49
C ALA A 99 -17.58 0.65 -5.05
N MET A 100 -17.47 1.48 -4.00
CA MET A 100 -18.57 2.33 -3.54
C MET A 100 -18.99 3.41 -4.56
N GLU A 101 -18.18 3.71 -5.58
CA GLU A 101 -18.56 4.62 -6.68
C GLU A 101 -19.34 3.95 -7.80
N PHE A 102 -19.43 2.62 -7.80
CA PHE A 102 -20.17 1.88 -8.81
C PHE A 102 -21.65 2.21 -8.74
N GLY A 103 -22.20 2.73 -9.82
CA GLY A 103 -23.59 3.17 -9.93
C GLY A 103 -23.92 4.51 -9.26
N ALA A 104 -22.98 5.18 -8.62
CA ALA A 104 -23.17 6.51 -8.03
C ALA A 104 -23.25 7.62 -9.10
N ASP A 105 -24.10 8.63 -8.82
CA ASP A 105 -24.26 9.82 -9.70
C ASP A 105 -24.35 11.14 -8.94
N TYR A 106 -24.06 11.15 -7.64
CA TYR A 106 -24.03 12.38 -6.83
C TYR A 106 -22.99 13.37 -7.39
N PRO A 107 -23.26 14.70 -7.32
CA PRO A 107 -22.33 15.71 -7.83
C PRO A 107 -21.09 15.85 -6.93
N PHE A 108 -19.92 16.07 -7.56
CA PHE A 108 -18.63 16.16 -6.84
C PHE A 108 -17.59 17.09 -7.52
N GLU A 109 -17.87 17.59 -8.74
CA GLU A 109 -16.86 18.30 -9.56
C GLU A 109 -16.56 19.71 -9.06
N GLY A 110 -17.57 20.56 -8.93
CA GLY A 110 -17.41 21.98 -8.54
C GLY A 110 -17.44 22.21 -7.03
N LYS A 111 -18.09 21.31 -6.28
CA LYS A 111 -18.15 21.33 -4.82
C LYS A 111 -18.13 19.92 -4.27
N ALA A 112 -17.43 19.73 -3.17
CA ALA A 112 -17.51 18.46 -2.46
C ALA A 112 -18.93 18.24 -1.88
N PRO A 113 -19.43 17.00 -1.81
CA PRO A 113 -20.78 16.70 -1.39
C PRO A 113 -21.19 17.34 -0.06
N ILE A 114 -20.31 17.40 0.93
CA ILE A 114 -20.54 18.06 2.23
C ILE A 114 -20.79 19.57 2.12
N LYS A 115 -20.49 20.20 0.99
CA LYS A 115 -20.69 21.63 0.69
C LYS A 115 -21.88 21.88 -0.24
N LEU A 116 -22.63 20.83 -0.57
CA LEU A 116 -23.86 20.89 -1.35
C LEU A 116 -25.08 21.17 -0.45
N SER A 117 -26.24 21.32 -1.08
CA SER A 117 -27.51 21.38 -0.38
C SER A 117 -28.28 20.05 -0.49
N SER A 118 -29.28 19.85 0.36
CA SER A 118 -30.19 18.69 0.27
C SER A 118 -30.86 18.60 -1.11
N LYS A 119 -31.11 19.77 -1.76
CA LYS A 119 -31.71 19.83 -3.10
C LYS A 119 -30.78 19.24 -4.17
N ASP A 120 -29.47 19.46 -4.03
CA ASP A 120 -28.46 18.95 -4.97
C ASP A 120 -28.29 17.42 -4.88
N LEU A 121 -28.51 16.84 -3.69
CA LEU A 121 -28.40 15.39 -3.43
C LEU A 121 -29.71 14.64 -3.64
N LYS A 122 -30.85 15.32 -3.58
CA LYS A 122 -32.17 14.69 -3.74
C LYS A 122 -32.29 13.99 -5.09
N ASN A 123 -32.81 12.76 -5.08
CA ASN A 123 -32.99 11.90 -6.26
C ASN A 123 -31.67 11.48 -6.96
N LYS A 124 -30.53 11.68 -6.30
CA LYS A 124 -29.24 11.17 -6.75
C LYS A 124 -28.95 9.79 -6.14
N LYS A 125 -27.97 9.11 -6.71
CA LYS A 125 -27.46 7.83 -6.23
C LYS A 125 -26.13 8.03 -5.50
N GLY A 126 -26.05 7.49 -4.30
CA GLY A 126 -24.88 7.46 -3.45
C GLY A 126 -24.04 6.19 -3.63
N ALA A 127 -23.47 5.70 -2.53
CA ALA A 127 -22.64 4.51 -2.55
C ALA A 127 -23.37 3.30 -3.17
N PHE A 128 -22.67 2.60 -4.06
CA PHE A 128 -23.18 1.41 -4.78
C PHE A 128 -24.49 1.66 -5.55
N GLY A 129 -24.70 2.88 -6.04
CA GLY A 129 -25.90 3.23 -6.78
C GLY A 129 -27.18 3.27 -5.94
N THR A 130 -27.09 3.27 -4.61
CA THR A 130 -28.22 3.35 -3.70
C THR A 130 -28.84 4.75 -3.76
N LEU A 131 -30.16 4.85 -3.86
CA LEU A 131 -30.86 6.14 -3.88
C LEU A 131 -30.59 6.91 -2.58
N ILE A 132 -30.20 8.18 -2.71
CA ILE A 132 -29.97 9.08 -1.57
C ILE A 132 -31.31 9.47 -0.97
N GLN A 133 -31.52 9.10 0.28
CA GLN A 133 -32.75 9.35 1.03
C GLN A 133 -32.41 9.83 2.44
N GLY A 134 -33.29 10.60 3.06
CA GLY A 134 -33.16 11.04 4.44
C GLY A 134 -34.04 12.24 4.74
N ASN A 135 -34.33 12.44 6.03
CA ASN A 135 -35.12 13.56 6.52
C ASN A 135 -34.27 14.81 6.77
N SER A 136 -32.96 14.63 6.88
CA SER A 136 -31.97 15.69 7.07
C SER A 136 -30.85 15.60 6.03
N PHE A 137 -30.08 16.68 5.90
CA PHE A 137 -28.88 16.66 5.04
C PHE A 137 -27.85 15.65 5.52
N ASP A 138 -27.69 15.49 6.83
CA ASP A 138 -26.77 14.50 7.42
C ASP A 138 -27.19 13.06 7.08
N ASP A 139 -28.49 12.76 7.03
CA ASP A 139 -28.96 11.44 6.61
C ASP A 139 -28.67 11.19 5.13
N MET A 140 -28.79 12.20 4.28
CA MET A 140 -28.44 12.12 2.87
C MET A 140 -26.92 11.88 2.69
N LEU A 141 -26.08 12.55 3.49
CA LEU A 141 -24.64 12.34 3.45
C LEU A 141 -24.24 10.92 3.81
N LYS A 142 -24.93 10.25 4.75
CA LYS A 142 -24.66 8.86 5.12
C LYS A 142 -24.89 7.86 3.96
N CYS A 143 -25.67 8.24 2.95
CA CYS A 143 -25.84 7.43 1.73
C CYS A 143 -24.64 7.50 0.78
N LEU A 144 -23.71 8.42 1.00
CA LEU A 144 -22.52 8.60 0.16
C LEU A 144 -21.37 7.68 0.62
N PRO A 145 -20.34 7.45 -0.24
CA PRO A 145 -19.09 6.87 0.21
C PRO A 145 -18.51 7.63 1.41
N THR A 146 -17.95 6.92 2.40
CA THR A 146 -17.46 7.53 3.66
C THR A 146 -16.53 8.72 3.46
N TYR A 147 -15.61 8.64 2.47
CA TYR A 147 -14.70 9.75 2.15
C TYR A 147 -15.40 10.98 1.51
N ALA A 148 -16.68 10.87 1.16
CA ALA A 148 -17.48 11.96 0.63
C ALA A 148 -18.39 12.59 1.70
N GLN A 149 -18.57 11.93 2.83
CA GLN A 149 -19.36 12.40 3.97
C GLN A 149 -18.63 13.43 4.80
N ASP A 150 -17.29 13.33 4.88
CA ASP A 150 -16.41 14.18 5.69
C ASP A 150 -15.06 14.42 5.00
N GLY A 151 -14.07 14.88 5.75
CA GLY A 151 -12.66 14.84 5.34
C GLY A 151 -12.18 16.03 4.52
N LEU A 152 -12.96 17.11 4.45
CA LEU A 152 -12.45 18.40 3.97
C LEU A 152 -11.95 19.26 5.14
N LYS A 153 -10.77 19.87 4.96
CA LYS A 153 -10.36 20.96 5.85
C LYS A 153 -11.37 22.09 5.74
N SER A 154 -11.59 22.84 6.80
CA SER A 154 -12.57 23.94 6.86
C SER A 154 -12.43 24.95 5.71
N SER A 155 -11.21 25.18 5.23
CA SER A 155 -10.88 26.08 4.10
C SER A 155 -11.11 25.49 2.71
N GLN A 156 -11.40 24.20 2.58
CA GLN A 156 -11.58 23.53 1.30
C GLN A 156 -13.07 23.44 0.94
N THR A 157 -13.40 23.76 -0.30
CA THR A 157 -14.76 23.65 -0.87
C THR A 157 -14.90 22.50 -1.86
N GLU A 158 -13.78 22.04 -2.41
CA GLU A 158 -13.72 21.04 -3.48
C GLU A 158 -12.83 19.86 -3.10
N PHE A 159 -13.07 18.74 -3.74
CA PHE A 159 -12.13 17.61 -3.68
C PHE A 159 -10.83 17.92 -4.44
N PRO A 160 -9.68 17.41 -3.99
CA PRO A 160 -8.43 17.47 -4.75
C PRO A 160 -8.60 16.83 -6.14
N VAL A 161 -7.82 17.31 -7.11
CA VAL A 161 -7.87 16.85 -8.50
C VAL A 161 -7.77 15.33 -8.64
N TRP A 162 -6.81 14.70 -7.90
CA TRP A 162 -6.63 13.27 -7.92
C TRP A 162 -7.87 12.48 -7.43
N LYS A 163 -8.59 13.00 -6.42
CA LYS A 163 -9.81 12.37 -5.91
C LYS A 163 -10.95 12.47 -6.93
N LYS A 164 -11.13 13.62 -7.55
CA LYS A 164 -12.11 13.81 -8.64
C LYS A 164 -11.83 12.86 -9.81
N TYR A 165 -10.55 12.71 -10.18
CA TYR A 165 -10.14 11.75 -11.21
C TYR A 165 -10.54 10.31 -10.83
N TYR A 166 -10.24 9.85 -9.60
CA TYR A 166 -10.59 8.48 -9.19
C TYR A 166 -12.11 8.24 -9.15
N ILE A 167 -12.89 9.20 -8.67
CA ILE A 167 -14.36 9.10 -8.69
C ILE A 167 -14.87 8.91 -10.12
N ARG A 168 -14.43 9.77 -11.04
CA ARG A 168 -14.84 9.71 -12.45
C ARG A 168 -14.42 8.38 -13.09
N ALA A 169 -13.17 8.00 -12.95
CA ALA A 169 -12.63 6.78 -13.53
C ALA A 169 -13.36 5.52 -13.04
N ASN A 170 -13.72 5.46 -11.75
CA ASN A 170 -14.49 4.33 -11.20
C ASN A 170 -15.94 4.29 -11.73
N ARG A 171 -16.58 5.44 -11.89
CA ARG A 171 -17.92 5.51 -12.50
C ARG A 171 -17.93 5.14 -13.98
N GLU A 172 -16.93 5.56 -14.73
CA GLU A 172 -16.73 5.19 -16.13
C GLU A 172 -16.46 3.69 -16.26
N PHE A 173 -15.60 3.14 -15.40
CA PHE A 173 -15.33 1.70 -15.34
C PHE A 173 -16.62 0.92 -15.06
N TYR A 174 -17.43 1.33 -14.07
CA TYR A 174 -18.71 0.70 -13.80
C TYR A 174 -19.66 0.76 -15.01
N ALA A 175 -19.75 1.92 -15.68
CA ALA A 175 -20.62 2.07 -16.85
C ALA A 175 -20.24 1.09 -17.98
N LYS A 176 -18.94 0.86 -18.17
CA LYS A 176 -18.40 -0.09 -19.17
C LYS A 176 -18.70 -1.55 -18.81
N HIS A 177 -18.66 -1.89 -17.52
CA HIS A 177 -18.73 -3.25 -17.03
C HIS A 177 -19.99 -3.56 -16.22
N LYS A 178 -21.02 -2.75 -16.38
CA LYS A 178 -22.24 -2.77 -15.56
C LYS A 178 -22.91 -4.14 -15.47
N GLU A 179 -22.92 -4.89 -16.57
CA GLU A 179 -23.64 -6.16 -16.71
C GLU A 179 -23.23 -7.17 -15.63
N TRP A 180 -21.93 -7.37 -15.42
CA TRP A 180 -21.44 -8.30 -14.40
C TRP A 180 -21.26 -7.63 -13.03
N LEU A 181 -20.90 -6.32 -13.00
CA LEU A 181 -20.72 -5.59 -11.74
C LEU A 181 -22.00 -5.51 -10.92
N ASP A 182 -23.18 -5.39 -11.54
CA ASP A 182 -24.45 -5.40 -10.82
C ASP A 182 -24.67 -6.68 -10.01
N ASN A 183 -24.16 -7.82 -10.49
CA ASN A 183 -24.21 -9.11 -9.80
C ASN A 183 -23.09 -9.25 -8.73
N TRP A 184 -21.97 -8.56 -8.91
CA TRP A 184 -20.84 -8.60 -7.99
C TRP A 184 -20.97 -7.62 -6.81
N ILE A 185 -21.56 -6.43 -7.02
CA ILE A 185 -21.75 -5.37 -6.01
C ILE A 185 -22.36 -5.88 -4.70
N PRO A 186 -23.41 -6.71 -4.67
CA PRO A 186 -23.98 -7.21 -3.43
C PRO A 186 -22.95 -7.89 -2.51
N LYS A 187 -21.96 -8.58 -3.08
CA LYS A 187 -20.91 -9.30 -2.35
C LYS A 187 -19.90 -8.35 -1.70
N ILE A 188 -19.44 -7.34 -2.45
CA ILE A 188 -18.44 -6.38 -1.96
C ILE A 188 -19.04 -5.36 -0.98
N LYS A 189 -20.32 -5.10 -1.07
CA LYS A 189 -21.05 -4.18 -0.20
C LYS A 189 -21.01 -4.59 1.28
N GLU A 190 -20.93 -5.90 1.54
CA GLU A 190 -20.82 -6.45 2.89
C GLU A 190 -19.47 -6.24 3.57
N PHE A 191 -18.44 -5.78 2.82
CA PHE A 191 -17.10 -5.57 3.35
C PHE A 191 -17.00 -4.26 4.12
N GLU A 192 -16.02 -4.18 5.03
CA GLU A 192 -15.63 -2.92 5.63
C GLU A 192 -15.15 -1.92 4.56
N ASN A 193 -15.39 -0.63 4.78
CA ASN A 193 -15.10 0.43 3.81
C ASN A 193 -13.68 0.41 3.22
N SER A 194 -12.68 0.07 4.03
CA SER A 194 -11.29 -0.06 3.56
C SER A 194 -11.14 -1.22 2.58
N HIS A 195 -11.86 -2.33 2.78
CA HIS A 195 -11.77 -3.53 1.97
C HIS A 195 -12.65 -3.49 0.71
N GLN A 196 -13.48 -2.46 0.56
CA GLN A 196 -14.21 -2.13 -0.66
C GLN A 196 -13.35 -1.37 -1.68
N LYS A 197 -12.06 -1.20 -1.38
CA LYS A 197 -11.07 -0.55 -2.25
C LYS A 197 -9.97 -1.52 -2.59
N PHE A 198 -9.51 -1.47 -3.84
CA PHE A 198 -8.53 -2.42 -4.35
C PHE A 198 -7.51 -1.75 -5.28
N GLU A 199 -6.25 -2.11 -5.17
CA GLU A 199 -5.18 -1.65 -6.04
C GLU A 199 -4.44 -2.86 -6.62
N TRP A 200 -4.52 -3.03 -7.94
CA TRP A 200 -3.72 -4.00 -8.68
C TRP A 200 -2.41 -3.36 -9.15
N ASN A 201 -1.33 -3.63 -8.45
CA ASN A 201 0.00 -3.11 -8.76
C ASN A 201 0.90 -4.21 -9.37
N CYS A 202 0.34 -5.04 -10.23
CA CYS A 202 1.04 -6.14 -10.90
C CYS A 202 1.22 -5.92 -12.41
N GLY A 203 0.77 -4.77 -12.92
CA GLY A 203 0.79 -4.49 -14.36
C GLY A 203 -0.31 -5.24 -15.12
N ASP A 204 -0.19 -5.24 -16.43
CA ASP A 204 -1.13 -5.81 -17.40
C ASP A 204 -0.57 -7.04 -18.12
N LYS A 205 0.53 -7.60 -17.63
CA LYS A 205 1.17 -8.80 -18.18
C LYS A 205 0.97 -10.00 -17.27
N GLY A 206 0.61 -11.14 -17.84
CA GLY A 206 0.42 -12.39 -17.12
C GLY A 206 -0.98 -12.60 -16.54
N PRO A 207 -1.20 -13.69 -15.79
CA PRO A 207 -2.51 -14.05 -15.26
C PRO A 207 -2.97 -13.07 -14.18
N LEU A 208 -4.26 -12.77 -14.17
CA LEU A 208 -4.92 -11.95 -13.16
C LEU A 208 -5.29 -12.79 -11.93
N THR A 209 -4.28 -13.34 -11.27
CA THR A 209 -4.49 -14.13 -10.06
C THR A 209 -3.86 -13.48 -8.84
N ILE A 210 -4.61 -13.42 -7.76
CA ILE A 210 -4.15 -12.95 -6.45
C ILE A 210 -3.27 -14.03 -5.78
N ASN A 211 -3.49 -15.28 -6.15
CA ASN A 211 -2.95 -16.42 -5.43
C ASN A 211 -1.42 -16.52 -5.44
N ASP A 212 -0.75 -15.99 -6.45
CA ASP A 212 0.72 -15.96 -6.57
C ASP A 212 1.32 -14.56 -6.31
N LYS A 213 0.56 -13.66 -5.69
CA LYS A 213 0.94 -12.26 -5.45
C LYS A 213 1.10 -11.95 -3.97
N ILE A 214 1.85 -10.89 -3.66
CA ILE A 214 1.88 -10.32 -2.32
C ILE A 214 0.64 -9.48 -2.11
N VAL A 215 -0.10 -9.74 -1.04
CA VAL A 215 -1.30 -8.97 -0.69
C VAL A 215 -1.10 -8.23 0.63
N GLN A 216 -1.62 -7.02 0.70
CA GLN A 216 -1.59 -6.22 1.92
C GLN A 216 -2.94 -5.53 2.14
N PHE A 217 -3.53 -5.77 3.30
CA PHE A 217 -4.73 -5.08 3.76
C PHE A 217 -4.34 -3.77 4.43
N ARG A 218 -4.87 -2.65 3.94
CA ARG A 218 -4.50 -1.31 4.41
C ARG A 218 -5.76 -0.47 4.66
N PRO A 219 -5.70 0.57 5.50
CA PRO A 219 -6.82 1.51 5.64
C PRO A 219 -7.23 2.17 4.32
N SER A 220 -6.30 2.30 3.38
CA SER A 220 -6.55 2.86 2.03
C SER A 220 -7.08 1.86 1.01
N GLY A 221 -7.12 0.57 1.33
CA GLY A 221 -7.58 -0.49 0.43
C GLY A 221 -6.66 -1.71 0.40
N ILE A 222 -7.16 -2.79 -0.18
CA ILE A 222 -6.38 -3.99 -0.42
C ILE A 222 -5.42 -3.71 -1.59
N ARG A 223 -4.14 -4.01 -1.40
CA ARG A 223 -3.13 -3.88 -2.45
C ARG A 223 -2.57 -5.23 -2.83
N VAL A 224 -2.50 -5.49 -4.12
CA VAL A 224 -1.85 -6.66 -4.70
C VAL A 224 -0.61 -6.22 -5.47
N LYS A 225 0.51 -6.91 -5.25
CA LYS A 225 1.81 -6.62 -5.88
C LYS A 225 2.45 -7.88 -6.43
N GLN A 226 3.30 -7.71 -7.43
CA GLN A 226 4.17 -8.79 -7.91
C GLN A 226 5.04 -9.34 -6.76
N PRO A 227 5.36 -10.66 -6.77
CA PRO A 227 6.18 -11.30 -5.74
C PRO A 227 7.68 -11.00 -5.88
N THR A 228 8.01 -9.78 -6.30
CA THR A 228 9.39 -9.30 -6.43
C THR A 228 9.93 -8.79 -5.10
N TYR A 229 9.32 -7.75 -4.56
CA TYR A 229 9.72 -7.19 -3.28
C TYR A 229 8.53 -6.75 -2.42
N SER A 230 8.70 -6.95 -1.12
CA SER A 230 7.73 -6.50 -0.12
C SER A 230 7.66 -4.97 -0.08
N PRO A 231 6.48 -4.39 0.20
CA PRO A 231 6.41 -3.01 0.67
C PRO A 231 7.16 -2.84 1.99
N ALA A 232 7.41 -1.60 2.37
CA ALA A 232 7.98 -1.30 3.68
C ALA A 232 7.13 -1.92 4.80
N LEU A 233 7.79 -2.53 5.78
CA LEU A 233 7.12 -3.00 6.98
C LEU A 233 6.51 -1.82 7.73
N VAL A 234 5.29 -1.99 8.20
CA VAL A 234 4.54 -1.00 8.97
C VAL A 234 4.43 -1.40 10.44
N LEU A 235 4.15 -0.43 11.28
CA LEU A 235 4.14 -0.61 12.74
C LEU A 235 2.91 -1.34 13.29
N THR A 236 1.94 -1.66 12.42
CA THR A 236 0.67 -2.29 12.80
C THR A 236 0.54 -3.69 12.25
N THR A 237 -0.05 -4.58 13.01
CA THR A 237 -0.30 -5.99 12.59
C THR A 237 -1.35 -6.12 11.49
N THR A 238 -2.19 -5.10 11.31
CA THR A 238 -3.26 -5.12 10.29
C THR A 238 -2.74 -5.03 8.86
N GLN A 239 -1.47 -4.63 8.67
CA GLN A 239 -0.89 -4.40 7.35
C GLN A 239 0.30 -5.35 7.06
N ILE A 240 0.43 -6.43 7.82
CA ILE A 240 1.44 -7.47 7.54
C ILE A 240 1.16 -8.07 6.16
N PRO A 241 2.17 -8.20 5.29
CA PRO A 241 2.00 -8.86 4.00
C PRO A 241 1.46 -10.27 4.13
N ILE A 242 0.56 -10.63 3.24
CA ILE A 242 -0.02 -11.96 3.10
C ILE A 242 0.61 -12.63 1.89
N PHE A 243 0.90 -13.90 2.03
CA PHE A 243 1.32 -14.80 0.97
C PHE A 243 0.19 -15.82 0.70
N PRO A 244 -0.74 -15.52 -0.22
CA PRO A 244 -1.90 -16.40 -0.48
C PRO A 244 -1.49 -17.81 -0.86
N TRP A 245 -0.40 -17.99 -1.63
CA TRP A 245 0.12 -19.32 -2.01
C TRP A 245 0.60 -20.18 -0.82
N LEU A 246 0.87 -19.53 0.34
CA LEU A 246 1.22 -20.22 1.60
C LEU A 246 0.05 -20.24 2.59
N GLY A 247 -1.06 -19.58 2.28
CA GLY A 247 -2.21 -19.49 3.18
C GLY A 247 -1.96 -18.73 4.48
N ARG A 248 -0.93 -17.85 4.53
CA ARG A 248 -0.46 -17.22 5.77
C ARG A 248 0.10 -15.82 5.61
N TYR A 249 0.28 -15.15 6.72
CA TYR A 249 1.03 -13.89 6.81
C TYR A 249 2.54 -14.13 6.77
N MET A 250 3.29 -13.06 6.44
CA MET A 250 4.75 -12.99 6.63
C MET A 250 5.09 -13.24 8.11
N THR A 251 6.08 -14.09 8.38
CA THR A 251 6.52 -14.39 9.75
C THR A 251 7.46 -13.32 10.30
N ARG A 252 7.73 -13.37 11.63
CA ARG A 252 8.70 -12.48 12.27
C ARG A 252 10.12 -12.70 11.76
N LYS A 253 10.49 -13.97 11.53
CA LYS A 253 11.82 -14.35 11.02
C LYS A 253 11.99 -13.88 9.56
N GLU A 254 10.97 -14.06 8.72
CA GLU A 254 10.98 -13.54 7.34
C GLU A 254 11.07 -12.01 7.30
N ALA A 255 10.37 -11.33 8.20
CA ALA A 255 10.47 -9.87 8.33
C ALA A 255 11.87 -9.41 8.81
N ALA A 256 12.52 -10.19 9.70
CA ALA A 256 13.92 -9.95 10.10
C ALA A 256 14.89 -10.18 8.93
N LYS A 257 14.72 -11.29 8.19
CA LYS A 257 15.52 -11.59 6.99
C LYS A 257 15.37 -10.48 5.93
N LEU A 258 14.16 -9.94 5.76
CA LEU A 258 13.88 -8.81 4.87
C LEU A 258 14.66 -7.53 5.27
N GLN A 259 14.98 -7.37 6.55
CA GLN A 259 15.79 -6.27 7.08
C GLN A 259 17.29 -6.61 7.15
N CYS A 260 17.73 -7.77 6.63
CA CYS A 260 19.08 -8.32 6.80
C CYS A 260 19.47 -8.42 8.28
N MET A 261 18.55 -8.93 9.09
CA MET A 261 18.68 -9.14 10.54
C MET A 261 18.43 -10.61 10.93
N GLU A 262 18.68 -11.54 10.03
CA GLU A 262 18.50 -12.99 10.24
C GLU A 262 19.36 -13.56 11.36
N ASP A 263 20.50 -12.93 11.64
CA ASP A 263 21.44 -13.34 12.69
C ASP A 263 21.00 -12.92 14.11
N LEU A 264 19.88 -12.24 14.26
CA LEU A 264 19.35 -11.89 15.57
C LEU A 264 19.00 -13.16 16.36
N LYS A 265 19.62 -13.32 17.54
CA LYS A 265 19.37 -14.47 18.43
C LYS A 265 17.94 -14.53 18.94
N GLU A 266 17.34 -13.35 19.19
CA GLU A 266 15.99 -13.23 19.72
C GLU A 266 15.23 -12.11 19.00
N LEU A 267 13.97 -12.37 18.71
CA LEU A 267 13.01 -11.38 18.25
C LEU A 267 12.03 -11.04 19.37
N PRO A 268 11.43 -9.83 19.37
CA PRO A 268 10.40 -9.50 20.34
C PRO A 268 9.30 -10.58 20.39
N PRO A 269 8.80 -10.93 21.60
CA PRO A 269 8.01 -12.14 21.82
C PRO A 269 6.63 -12.15 21.15
N THR A 270 6.10 -10.98 20.78
CA THR A 270 4.82 -10.89 20.07
C THR A 270 4.98 -10.34 18.67
N VAL A 271 4.13 -10.78 17.75
CA VAL A 271 4.08 -10.32 16.37
C VAL A 271 4.01 -8.79 16.30
N ALA A 272 3.14 -8.18 17.12
CA ALA A 272 2.99 -6.72 17.15
C ALA A 272 4.29 -6.00 17.55
N LYS A 273 4.98 -6.49 18.58
CA LYS A 273 6.26 -5.90 19.03
C LYS A 273 7.36 -6.13 18.01
N ALA A 274 7.44 -7.31 17.40
CA ALA A 274 8.43 -7.62 16.37
C ALA A 274 8.26 -6.76 15.13
N PHE A 275 7.06 -6.70 14.55
CA PHE A 275 6.81 -5.85 13.37
C PHE A 275 6.98 -4.35 13.67
N ARG A 276 6.65 -3.91 14.88
CA ARG A 276 6.93 -2.54 15.31
C ARG A 276 8.43 -2.25 15.38
N ALA A 277 9.24 -3.16 15.94
CA ALA A 277 10.68 -3.01 16.02
C ALA A 277 11.32 -3.03 14.62
N LEU A 278 11.01 -4.03 13.80
CA LEU A 278 11.52 -4.19 12.44
C LEU A 278 11.03 -3.07 11.51
N GLY A 279 9.80 -2.60 11.69
CA GLY A 279 9.24 -1.47 10.95
C GLY A 279 9.91 -0.13 11.28
N ASN A 280 10.41 0.07 12.49
CA ASN A 280 11.19 1.24 12.90
C ASN A 280 12.67 1.14 12.50
N ALA A 281 13.19 -0.07 12.35
CA ALA A 281 14.59 -0.30 12.02
C ALA A 281 14.94 0.23 10.62
N VAL A 282 16.20 0.55 10.41
CA VAL A 282 16.78 0.71 9.07
C VAL A 282 17.25 -0.66 8.57
N ASN A 283 17.27 -0.85 7.25
CA ASN A 283 17.78 -2.08 6.65
C ASN A 283 19.32 -2.18 6.87
N VAL A 284 19.74 -3.25 7.55
CA VAL A 284 21.16 -3.46 7.92
C VAL A 284 22.03 -3.63 6.68
N GLY A 285 21.54 -4.28 5.62
CA GLY A 285 22.28 -4.46 4.39
C GLY A 285 22.63 -3.15 3.70
N VAL A 286 21.75 -2.15 3.73
CA VAL A 286 22.01 -0.81 3.19
C VAL A 286 23.04 -0.06 4.06
N VAL A 287 22.84 -0.06 5.38
CA VAL A 287 23.74 0.62 6.33
C VAL A 287 25.14 0.02 6.27
N LYS A 288 25.28 -1.31 6.20
CA LYS A 288 26.56 -2.01 6.07
C LYS A 288 27.36 -1.55 4.84
N ARG A 289 26.69 -1.40 3.68
CA ARG A 289 27.33 -0.92 2.45
C ARG A 289 27.81 0.54 2.58
N ILE A 290 26.98 1.39 3.19
CA ILE A 290 27.34 2.80 3.45
C ILE A 290 28.54 2.86 4.40
N ALA A 291 28.51 2.11 5.51
CA ALA A 291 29.57 2.07 6.49
C ALA A 291 30.90 1.52 5.91
N PHE A 292 30.81 0.46 5.09
CA PHE A 292 31.97 -0.11 4.42
C PHE A 292 32.67 0.93 3.52
N ASN A 293 31.93 1.66 2.69
CA ASN A 293 32.53 2.71 1.86
C ASN A 293 33.10 3.85 2.69
N LEU A 294 32.45 4.20 3.81
CA LEU A 294 32.95 5.25 4.69
C LEU A 294 34.27 4.87 5.38
N ILE A 295 34.42 3.62 5.81
CA ILE A 295 35.61 3.15 6.55
C ILE A 295 36.78 2.89 5.61
N ARG A 296 36.52 2.27 4.44
CA ARG A 296 37.54 1.93 3.44
C ARG A 296 38.40 3.12 3.04
N ASP A 297 37.85 4.31 3.00
CA ASP A 297 38.57 5.51 2.59
C ASP A 297 39.49 6.07 3.70
N TYR A 298 39.62 5.35 4.84
CA TYR A 298 40.43 5.75 6.01
C TYR A 298 41.42 4.66 6.48
N GLU A 299 41.45 3.50 5.82
CA GLU A 299 42.49 2.50 5.95
C GLU A 299 43.61 2.76 4.91
#